data_1bd5e854e0ec4d5488faeb86fc2307cd
#
_entry.id   1bd5e854e0ec4d5488faeb86fc2307cd
#
_cell.length_a   1.000
_cell.length_b   1.000
_cell.length_c   1.000
_cell.angle_alpha   90.00
_cell.angle_beta   90.00
_cell.angle_gamma   90.00
#
_symmetry.space_group_name_H-M   'P 1'
#
loop_
_entity.id
_entity.type
_entity.pdbx_description
1 polymer ?
#
loop_
_entity_poly.entity_id
_entity_poly.type
_entity_poly.pdbx_seq_one_letter_code
_entity_poly.pdbx_strand_id
1 'polypeptide(L)'
;MKQRIFRLFADLRFSIFTLLLISFCSIIGTIIEQDQTIEVYKTNYPLTSPILGFLSWDRIIYFGFDHVYKTWWFISCIIIFGFSLLTCTFLQQLPSLKVARRCQFFRIPQQFERLNNSILLRNSKFFKLLFKIKENKYSIFQQKNIVYAYKGLLGRIGPIVVHFSMILILLGTLLSAVNGFKAEEIIPKTETFHIQNVLTNGNLTSIPKLSSRVNDFWINYNPQNNIKQFYSDISIINANAKEVYRKTIFVNSPINYKGINFYQTDWNLIGLRIQVKRSQILQYPLINFLNNQSKLWISWIPIDESLNKGIIILVNNLQGYCSVYNEYSQFLGNLELNESFEKELPITLIDILSSTGLQIKMDSGITLIYTGFLFLILSISISYITYSQIWVIRDKNKIFIGVRQHEEFLNLKLNI
;
A
#
# COMPACT_ATOMS: atom_id res chain seq x y z
N MET A 1 38.33 -4.35 14.19
CA MET A 1 37.12 -5.11 13.81
C MET A 1 35.92 -4.19 13.49
N LYS A 2 35.51 -3.27 14.37
CA LYS A 2 34.36 -2.35 14.16
C LYS A 2 34.42 -1.57 12.83
N GLN A 3 35.55 -0.96 12.44
CA GLN A 3 35.66 -0.20 11.17
C GLN A 3 35.51 -1.06 9.91
N ARG A 4 35.85 -2.35 9.93
CA ARG A 4 35.65 -3.27 8.79
C ARG A 4 34.18 -3.60 8.59
N ILE A 5 33.44 -3.81 9.69
CA ILE A 5 32.00 -4.09 9.66
C ILE A 5 31.23 -2.87 9.09
N PHE A 6 31.50 -1.66 9.57
CA PHE A 6 30.84 -0.46 9.02
C PHE A 6 31.16 -0.23 7.54
N ARG A 7 32.36 -0.55 7.07
CA ARG A 7 32.72 -0.46 5.65
C ARG A 7 31.95 -1.48 4.80
N LEU A 8 31.72 -2.68 5.32
CA LEU A 8 30.91 -3.70 4.64
C LEU A 8 29.45 -3.23 4.46
N PHE A 9 28.84 -2.68 5.51
CA PHE A 9 27.49 -2.12 5.42
C PHE A 9 27.40 -0.88 4.51
N ALA A 10 28.46 -0.11 4.39
CA ALA A 10 28.54 1.02 3.46
C ALA A 10 28.85 0.61 2.02
N ASP A 11 29.16 -0.67 1.74
CA ASP A 11 29.44 -1.15 0.39
C ASP A 11 28.17 -1.21 -0.45
N LEU A 12 28.22 -0.59 -1.63
CA LEU A 12 27.12 -0.60 -2.59
C LEU A 12 26.70 -2.02 -3.00
N ARG A 13 27.66 -2.94 -3.14
CA ARG A 13 27.38 -4.34 -3.52
C ARG A 13 26.55 -5.04 -2.46
N PHE A 14 26.87 -4.82 -1.18
CA PHE A 14 26.12 -5.36 -0.07
C PHE A 14 24.69 -4.81 -0.03
N SER A 15 24.54 -3.50 -0.23
CA SER A 15 23.21 -2.84 -0.26
C SER A 15 22.34 -3.38 -1.42
N ILE A 16 22.93 -3.56 -2.62
CA ILE A 16 22.23 -4.14 -3.78
C ILE A 16 21.81 -5.58 -3.49
N PHE A 17 22.70 -6.40 -2.93
CA PHE A 17 22.40 -7.79 -2.59
C PHE A 17 21.22 -7.89 -1.59
N THR A 18 21.26 -7.09 -0.51
CA THR A 18 20.16 -7.08 0.47
C THR A 18 18.84 -6.60 -0.13
N LEU A 19 18.88 -5.60 -1.02
CA LEU A 19 17.69 -5.13 -1.74
C LEU A 19 17.12 -6.22 -2.66
N LEU A 20 17.97 -6.93 -3.41
CA LEU A 20 17.54 -8.05 -4.26
C LEU A 20 16.93 -9.19 -3.44
N LEU A 21 17.50 -9.48 -2.27
CA LEU A 21 16.95 -10.48 -1.35
C LEU A 21 15.56 -10.08 -0.85
N ILE A 22 15.37 -8.83 -0.41
CA ILE A 22 14.07 -8.30 0.00
C ILE A 22 13.07 -8.38 -1.16
N SER A 23 13.49 -8.00 -2.38
CA SER A 23 12.64 -8.07 -3.57
C SER A 23 12.20 -9.51 -3.87
N PHE A 24 13.12 -10.47 -3.78
CA PHE A 24 12.82 -11.89 -3.96
C PHE A 24 11.81 -12.40 -2.91
N CYS A 25 12.00 -12.07 -1.65
CA CYS A 25 11.05 -12.42 -0.59
C CYS A 25 9.68 -11.76 -0.82
N SER A 26 9.67 -10.52 -1.31
CA SER A 26 8.42 -9.80 -1.62
C SER A 26 7.66 -10.43 -2.80
N ILE A 27 8.35 -11.01 -3.78
CA ILE A 27 7.71 -11.77 -4.87
C ILE A 27 6.92 -12.95 -4.30
N ILE A 28 7.53 -13.71 -3.36
CA ILE A 28 6.84 -14.83 -2.69
C ILE A 28 5.59 -14.32 -1.96
N GLY A 29 5.71 -13.23 -1.20
CA GLY A 29 4.59 -12.61 -0.48
C GLY A 29 3.51 -12.00 -1.37
N THR A 30 3.79 -11.76 -2.65
CA THR A 30 2.80 -11.27 -3.61
C THR A 30 2.07 -12.41 -4.32
N ILE A 31 2.76 -13.54 -4.57
CA ILE A 31 2.17 -14.72 -5.23
C ILE A 31 1.25 -15.47 -4.26
N ILE A 32 1.68 -15.63 -3.01
CA ILE A 32 0.90 -16.31 -1.98
C ILE A 32 0.00 -15.29 -1.30
N GLU A 33 -1.31 -15.56 -1.26
CA GLU A 33 -2.27 -14.70 -0.55
C GLU A 33 -1.85 -14.57 0.92
N GLN A 34 -1.77 -13.33 1.40
CA GLN A 34 -1.29 -13.05 2.75
C GLN A 34 -2.46 -12.97 3.75
N ASP A 35 -2.20 -13.44 4.97
CA ASP A 35 -3.12 -13.25 6.11
C ASP A 35 -4.53 -13.87 5.87
N GLN A 36 -4.61 -15.02 5.19
CA GLN A 36 -5.85 -15.78 4.98
C GLN A 36 -6.05 -16.85 6.06
N THR A 37 -7.26 -17.42 6.11
CA THR A 37 -7.54 -18.54 7.00
C THR A 37 -6.85 -19.82 6.53
N ILE A 38 -6.55 -20.73 7.46
CA ILE A 38 -5.89 -22.03 7.14
C ILE A 38 -6.71 -22.84 6.12
N GLU A 39 -8.02 -22.70 6.13
CA GLU A 39 -8.91 -23.41 5.20
C GLU A 39 -8.70 -22.98 3.75
N VAL A 40 -8.48 -21.69 3.51
CA VAL A 40 -8.15 -21.15 2.18
C VAL A 40 -6.82 -21.73 1.68
N TYR A 41 -5.81 -21.84 2.53
CA TYR A 41 -4.54 -22.46 2.13
C TYR A 41 -4.68 -23.95 1.84
N LYS A 42 -5.50 -24.70 2.63
CA LYS A 42 -5.77 -26.11 2.37
C LYS A 42 -6.47 -26.36 1.05
N THR A 43 -7.40 -25.49 0.67
CA THR A 43 -8.12 -25.59 -0.61
C THR A 43 -7.25 -25.19 -1.79
N ASN A 44 -6.49 -24.11 -1.69
CA ASN A 44 -5.69 -23.59 -2.80
C ASN A 44 -4.35 -24.34 -3.00
N TYR A 45 -3.79 -24.93 -1.92
CA TYR A 45 -2.48 -25.62 -1.91
C TYR A 45 -2.56 -27.02 -1.29
N PRO A 46 -3.34 -27.96 -1.85
CA PRO A 46 -3.55 -29.27 -1.28
C PRO A 46 -2.26 -30.11 -1.25
N LEU A 47 -2.15 -31.01 -0.25
CA LEU A 47 -0.99 -31.93 -0.12
C LEU A 47 -0.89 -32.90 -1.29
N THR A 48 -2.02 -33.28 -1.87
CA THR A 48 -2.10 -34.29 -2.95
C THR A 48 -1.57 -33.77 -4.29
N SER A 49 -1.64 -32.45 -4.51
CA SER A 49 -1.19 -31.79 -5.75
C SER A 49 -0.49 -30.46 -5.45
N PRO A 50 0.76 -30.52 -4.90
CA PRO A 50 1.50 -29.33 -4.54
C PRO A 50 1.84 -28.49 -5.80
N ILE A 51 1.63 -27.18 -5.73
CA ILE A 51 1.98 -26.25 -6.81
C ILE A 51 3.51 -26.25 -6.98
N LEU A 52 3.98 -26.28 -8.24
CA LEU A 52 5.41 -26.43 -8.60
C LEU A 52 6.08 -27.67 -8.01
N GLY A 53 5.33 -28.69 -7.57
CA GLY A 53 5.85 -29.93 -7.00
C GLY A 53 6.36 -29.85 -5.55
N PHE A 54 6.43 -28.64 -4.96
CA PHE A 54 6.92 -28.46 -3.60
C PHE A 54 6.10 -27.52 -2.72
N LEU A 55 5.22 -26.69 -3.27
CA LEU A 55 4.46 -25.67 -2.54
C LEU A 55 3.12 -26.25 -2.09
N SER A 56 3.03 -26.66 -0.81
CA SER A 56 1.83 -27.18 -0.16
C SER A 56 1.50 -26.33 1.09
N TRP A 57 0.25 -26.35 1.55
CA TRP A 57 -0.22 -25.50 2.65
C TRP A 57 0.59 -25.66 3.94
N ASP A 58 1.06 -26.87 4.28
CA ASP A 58 1.90 -27.16 5.44
C ASP A 58 3.26 -26.48 5.37
N ARG A 59 3.90 -26.48 4.19
CA ARG A 59 5.16 -25.76 3.96
C ARG A 59 5.00 -24.25 3.96
N ILE A 60 3.88 -23.77 3.40
CA ILE A 60 3.55 -22.33 3.42
C ILE A 60 3.51 -21.82 4.86
N ILE A 61 2.80 -22.54 5.74
CA ILE A 61 2.70 -22.18 7.16
C ILE A 61 4.04 -22.37 7.89
N TYR A 62 4.75 -23.46 7.62
CA TYR A 62 6.03 -23.75 8.29
C TYR A 62 7.08 -22.66 8.03
N PHE A 63 7.21 -22.16 6.80
CA PHE A 63 8.15 -21.10 6.44
C PHE A 63 7.61 -19.70 6.69
N GLY A 64 6.35 -19.56 7.06
CA GLY A 64 5.67 -18.27 7.27
C GLY A 64 5.40 -17.52 5.96
N PHE A 65 5.20 -18.24 4.85
CA PHE A 65 4.88 -17.63 3.57
C PHE A 65 3.43 -17.11 3.50
N ASP A 66 2.59 -17.49 4.44
CA ASP A 66 1.24 -16.96 4.68
C ASP A 66 1.25 -15.54 5.28
N HIS A 67 2.37 -15.13 5.91
CA HIS A 67 2.56 -13.81 6.53
C HIS A 67 3.99 -13.28 6.36
N VAL A 68 4.55 -13.37 5.15
CA VAL A 68 5.94 -13.02 4.80
C VAL A 68 6.40 -11.70 5.43
N TYR A 69 5.59 -10.66 5.30
CA TYR A 69 5.96 -9.30 5.73
C TYR A 69 6.06 -9.11 7.25
N LYS A 70 5.61 -10.10 8.05
CA LYS A 70 5.66 -10.10 9.51
C LYS A 70 6.66 -11.11 10.07
N THR A 71 7.27 -11.93 9.21
CA THR A 71 8.26 -12.93 9.62
C THR A 71 9.53 -12.26 10.15
N TRP A 72 10.15 -12.92 11.14
CA TRP A 72 11.38 -12.41 11.75
C TRP A 72 12.54 -12.29 10.74
N TRP A 73 12.64 -13.22 9.78
CA TRP A 73 13.68 -13.19 8.74
C TRP A 73 13.50 -12.04 7.76
N PHE A 74 12.26 -11.73 7.34
CA PHE A 74 11.97 -10.59 6.46
C PHE A 74 12.21 -9.25 7.18
N ILE A 75 11.75 -9.11 8.42
CA ILE A 75 11.98 -7.93 9.26
C ILE A 75 13.49 -7.73 9.49
N SER A 76 14.25 -8.82 9.73
CA SER A 76 15.71 -8.72 9.86
C SER A 76 16.38 -8.21 8.59
N CYS A 77 15.94 -8.65 7.40
CA CYS A 77 16.46 -8.13 6.12
C CYS A 77 16.18 -6.62 5.98
N ILE A 78 14.98 -6.17 6.34
CA ILE A 78 14.63 -4.74 6.34
C ILE A 78 15.52 -3.95 7.29
N ILE A 79 15.75 -4.42 8.51
CA ILE A 79 16.62 -3.76 9.50
C ILE A 79 18.07 -3.69 8.99
N ILE A 80 18.60 -4.78 8.45
CA ILE A 80 19.94 -4.85 7.87
C ILE A 80 20.10 -3.84 6.72
N PHE A 81 19.09 -3.79 5.84
CA PHE A 81 19.09 -2.83 4.73
C PHE A 81 19.00 -1.38 5.21
N GLY A 82 18.13 -1.09 6.18
CA GLY A 82 18.03 0.23 6.80
C GLY A 82 19.34 0.68 7.45
N PHE A 83 20.04 -0.23 8.15
CA PHE A 83 21.35 0.02 8.72
C PHE A 83 22.41 0.27 7.64
N SER A 84 22.34 -0.46 6.53
CA SER A 84 23.21 -0.22 5.36
C SER A 84 23.01 1.18 4.76
N LEU A 85 21.75 1.62 4.59
CA LEU A 85 21.43 2.97 4.11
C LEU A 85 21.98 4.06 5.05
N LEU A 86 21.82 3.88 6.38
CA LEU A 86 22.36 4.81 7.37
C LEU A 86 23.89 4.90 7.28
N THR A 87 24.57 3.77 7.29
CA THR A 87 26.04 3.74 7.23
C THR A 87 26.56 4.32 5.92
N CYS A 88 25.94 4.03 4.79
CA CYS A 88 26.27 4.63 3.48
C CYS A 88 26.08 6.15 3.51
N THR A 89 24.98 6.63 4.09
CA THR A 89 24.72 8.07 4.20
C THR A 89 25.82 8.78 5.00
N PHE A 90 26.17 8.25 6.17
CA PHE A 90 27.19 8.88 7.04
C PHE A 90 28.60 8.74 6.52
N LEU A 91 28.97 7.61 5.93
CA LEU A 91 30.36 7.35 5.51
C LEU A 91 30.66 7.80 4.07
N GLN A 92 29.67 7.90 3.20
CA GLN A 92 29.88 8.24 1.79
C GLN A 92 29.17 9.54 1.37
N GLN A 93 27.85 9.64 1.59
CA GLN A 93 27.06 10.75 1.04
C GLN A 93 27.37 12.08 1.74
N LEU A 94 27.35 12.12 3.06
CA LEU A 94 27.66 13.34 3.81
C LEU A 94 29.09 13.83 3.61
N PRO A 95 30.16 12.99 3.63
CA PRO A 95 31.50 13.42 3.28
C PRO A 95 31.62 13.94 1.85
N SER A 96 30.95 13.28 0.88
CA SER A 96 30.92 13.75 -0.52
C SER A 96 30.30 15.14 -0.64
N LEU A 97 29.21 15.43 0.08
CA LEU A 97 28.61 16.76 0.12
C LEU A 97 29.55 17.80 0.78
N LYS A 98 30.23 17.44 1.89
CA LYS A 98 31.24 18.34 2.53
C LYS A 98 32.35 18.69 1.57
N VAL A 99 32.84 17.73 0.79
CA VAL A 99 33.90 17.99 -0.22
C VAL A 99 33.34 18.85 -1.35
N ALA A 100 32.12 18.61 -1.83
CA ALA A 100 31.51 19.41 -2.89
C ALA A 100 31.30 20.88 -2.50
N ARG A 101 31.02 21.16 -1.22
CA ARG A 101 30.88 22.53 -0.68
C ARG A 101 32.18 23.26 -0.45
N ARG A 102 33.33 22.57 -0.45
CA ARG A 102 34.64 23.21 -0.29
C ARG A 102 35.11 23.78 -1.62
N CYS A 103 35.47 25.08 -1.62
CA CYS A 103 36.12 25.70 -2.77
C CYS A 103 37.56 25.18 -2.86
N GLN A 104 37.82 24.26 -3.79
CA GLN A 104 39.16 23.72 -4.04
C GLN A 104 39.79 24.48 -5.18
N PHE A 105 40.82 25.32 -4.88
CA PHE A 105 41.54 26.03 -5.90
C PHE A 105 42.74 25.21 -6.39
N PHE A 106 42.87 25.05 -7.71
CA PHE A 106 44.06 24.51 -8.32
C PHE A 106 45.10 25.63 -8.43
N ARG A 107 46.31 25.41 -7.89
CA ARG A 107 47.37 26.43 -7.78
C ARG A 107 48.48 26.23 -8.79
N ILE A 108 48.62 25.03 -9.34
CA ILE A 108 49.77 24.63 -10.19
C ILE A 108 49.19 24.07 -11.51
N PRO A 109 49.72 24.46 -12.69
CA PRO A 109 49.27 23.96 -13.99
C PRO A 109 49.29 22.44 -14.11
N GLN A 110 50.21 21.74 -13.49
CA GLN A 110 50.30 20.26 -13.49
C GLN A 110 49.06 19.57 -12.88
N GLN A 111 48.26 20.25 -12.03
CA GLN A 111 47.02 19.72 -11.50
C GLN A 111 45.94 19.54 -12.58
N PHE A 112 46.00 20.30 -13.68
CA PHE A 112 45.11 20.21 -14.81
C PHE A 112 45.36 18.98 -15.67
N GLU A 113 46.61 18.50 -15.74
CA GLU A 113 46.99 17.27 -16.47
C GLU A 113 46.32 16.01 -15.89
N ARG A 114 45.97 16.07 -14.59
CA ARG A 114 45.23 14.97 -13.91
C ARG A 114 43.77 14.95 -14.21
N LEU A 115 43.22 15.95 -14.88
CA LEU A 115 41.83 16.01 -15.29
C LEU A 115 41.69 15.46 -16.71
N ASN A 116 40.75 14.57 -16.92
CA ASN A 116 40.48 14.00 -18.24
C ASN A 116 40.03 15.08 -19.27
N ASN A 117 39.49 16.18 -18.78
CA ASN A 117 38.97 17.28 -19.60
C ASN A 117 39.69 18.58 -19.25
N SER A 118 40.82 18.86 -19.91
CA SER A 118 41.56 20.11 -19.74
C SER A 118 41.87 20.74 -21.09
N ILE A 119 41.88 22.08 -21.14
CA ILE A 119 42.17 22.87 -22.32
C ILE A 119 43.23 23.94 -21.96
N LEU A 120 44.17 24.12 -22.86
CA LEU A 120 45.12 25.23 -22.81
C LEU A 120 44.75 26.27 -23.88
N LEU A 121 44.38 27.47 -23.45
CA LEU A 121 44.15 28.60 -24.36
C LEU A 121 45.37 29.56 -24.34
N ARG A 122 45.78 30.00 -25.54
CA ARG A 122 46.82 31.02 -25.72
C ARG A 122 46.16 32.32 -26.23
N ASN A 123 46.60 33.46 -25.72
CA ASN A 123 46.13 34.79 -26.14
C ASN A 123 44.62 35.05 -26.04
N SER A 124 43.91 34.35 -25.15
CA SER A 124 42.47 34.57 -24.94
C SER A 124 42.18 35.62 -23.88
N LYS A 125 41.01 36.31 -24.03
CA LYS A 125 40.60 37.35 -23.06
C LYS A 125 39.99 36.66 -21.81
N PHE A 126 40.74 36.61 -20.68
CA PHE A 126 40.36 36.00 -19.40
C PHE A 126 39.00 36.48 -18.90
N PHE A 127 38.70 37.77 -18.98
CA PHE A 127 37.41 38.33 -18.55
C PHE A 127 36.22 37.88 -19.41
N LYS A 128 36.44 37.69 -20.71
CA LYS A 128 35.38 37.14 -21.59
C LYS A 128 35.01 35.69 -21.18
N LEU A 129 36.01 34.89 -20.80
CA LEU A 129 35.79 33.53 -20.27
C LEU A 129 35.00 33.56 -18.97
N LEU A 130 35.34 34.43 -18.02
CA LEU A 130 34.63 34.55 -16.75
C LEU A 130 33.20 35.00 -16.94
N PHE A 131 32.96 35.94 -17.85
CA PHE A 131 31.61 36.38 -18.19
C PHE A 131 30.74 35.20 -18.72
N LYS A 132 31.30 34.38 -19.60
CA LYS A 132 30.64 33.22 -20.18
C LYS A 132 30.35 32.12 -19.14
N ILE A 133 31.27 31.87 -18.18
CA ILE A 133 31.06 30.97 -17.06
C ILE A 133 29.90 31.48 -16.18
N LYS A 134 29.80 32.80 -15.96
CA LYS A 134 28.73 33.42 -15.19
C LYS A 134 27.36 33.34 -15.92
N GLU A 135 27.35 33.58 -17.23
CA GLU A 135 26.17 33.45 -18.08
C GLU A 135 25.58 32.03 -18.02
N ASN A 136 26.42 30.99 -17.96
CA ASN A 136 26.05 29.61 -17.77
C ASN A 136 25.59 29.24 -16.33
N LYS A 137 25.30 30.26 -15.50
CA LYS A 137 24.78 30.13 -14.11
C LYS A 137 25.73 29.40 -13.15
N TYR A 138 27.04 29.54 -13.34
CA TYR A 138 28.02 29.06 -12.36
C TYR A 138 28.23 30.07 -11.23
N SER A 139 28.38 29.58 -10.01
CA SER A 139 28.86 30.33 -8.87
C SER A 139 30.39 30.44 -8.97
N ILE A 140 30.94 31.66 -9.11
CA ILE A 140 32.36 31.91 -9.36
C ILE A 140 33.04 32.40 -8.09
N PHE A 141 34.16 31.78 -7.76
CA PHE A 141 35.07 32.18 -6.68
C PHE A 141 36.43 32.46 -7.28
N GLN A 142 36.95 33.67 -7.11
CA GLN A 142 38.21 34.09 -7.68
C GLN A 142 39.20 34.46 -6.57
N GLN A 143 40.43 33.98 -6.71
CA GLN A 143 41.58 34.35 -5.87
C GLN A 143 42.74 34.73 -6.78
N LYS A 144 43.01 36.05 -6.92
CA LYS A 144 44.04 36.58 -7.86
C LYS A 144 43.83 36.04 -9.29
N ASN A 145 44.73 35.20 -9.77
CA ASN A 145 44.74 34.62 -11.12
C ASN A 145 44.07 33.23 -11.21
N ILE A 146 43.52 32.76 -10.11
CA ILE A 146 42.92 31.42 -10.00
C ILE A 146 41.41 31.57 -9.80
N VAL A 147 40.65 30.77 -10.52
CA VAL A 147 39.19 30.74 -10.42
C VAL A 147 38.72 29.32 -10.19
N TYR A 148 37.76 29.18 -9.29
CA TYR A 148 36.99 28.01 -9.07
C TYR A 148 35.53 28.37 -9.31
N ALA A 149 34.83 27.57 -10.09
CA ALA A 149 33.41 27.75 -10.32
C ALA A 149 32.67 26.42 -10.19
N TYR A 150 31.46 26.45 -9.63
CA TYR A 150 30.60 25.26 -9.55
C TYR A 150 29.16 25.59 -9.89
N LYS A 151 28.44 24.56 -10.32
CA LYS A 151 27.01 24.60 -10.61
C LYS A 151 26.34 23.30 -10.18
N GLY A 152 25.04 23.32 -9.83
CA GLY A 152 24.28 22.13 -9.56
C GLY A 152 24.56 21.46 -8.20
N LEU A 153 24.96 22.21 -7.18
CA LEU A 153 25.24 21.67 -5.82
C LEU A 153 24.03 20.93 -5.23
N LEU A 154 22.78 21.31 -5.59
CA LEU A 154 21.56 20.65 -5.18
C LEU A 154 21.53 19.16 -5.59
N GLY A 155 22.10 18.80 -6.75
CA GLY A 155 22.21 17.41 -7.17
C GLY A 155 23.04 16.53 -6.24
N ARG A 156 23.91 17.11 -5.39
CA ARG A 156 24.65 16.39 -4.35
C ARG A 156 23.86 16.19 -3.06
N ILE A 157 22.79 16.96 -2.87
CA ILE A 157 21.87 16.81 -1.74
C ILE A 157 20.84 15.71 -2.05
N GLY A 158 20.42 15.58 -3.32
CA GLY A 158 19.43 14.61 -3.76
C GLY A 158 19.64 13.20 -3.20
N PRO A 159 20.80 12.55 -3.39
CA PRO A 159 21.04 11.19 -2.89
C PRO A 159 20.92 11.06 -1.36
N ILE A 160 21.21 12.11 -0.60
CA ILE A 160 21.07 12.11 0.87
C ILE A 160 19.59 12.09 1.24
N VAL A 161 18.78 12.90 0.55
CA VAL A 161 17.32 12.94 0.78
C VAL A 161 16.66 11.64 0.30
N VAL A 162 17.14 11.02 -0.78
CA VAL A 162 16.69 9.68 -1.22
C VAL A 162 16.91 8.66 -0.12
N HIS A 163 18.10 8.56 0.45
CA HIS A 163 18.37 7.62 1.56
C HIS A 163 17.49 7.90 2.78
N PHE A 164 17.34 9.18 3.15
CA PHE A 164 16.44 9.56 4.25
C PHE A 164 14.99 9.16 3.99
N SER A 165 14.51 9.36 2.76
CA SER A 165 13.14 8.96 2.34
C SER A 165 12.95 7.45 2.44
N MET A 166 13.93 6.66 1.97
CA MET A 166 13.90 5.20 2.09
C MET A 166 13.88 4.75 3.54
N ILE A 167 14.65 5.39 4.43
CA ILE A 167 14.62 5.09 5.87
C ILE A 167 13.26 5.40 6.47
N LEU A 168 12.60 6.50 6.09
CA LEU A 168 11.23 6.81 6.55
C LEU A 168 10.23 5.73 6.11
N ILE A 169 10.33 5.27 4.85
CA ILE A 169 9.46 4.18 4.34
C ILE A 169 9.70 2.90 5.15
N LEU A 170 10.96 2.50 5.37
CA LEU A 170 11.30 1.31 6.14
C LEU A 170 10.82 1.41 7.60
N LEU A 171 10.96 2.56 8.25
CA LEU A 171 10.44 2.78 9.59
C LEU A 171 8.91 2.72 9.62
N GLY A 172 8.24 3.28 8.61
CA GLY A 172 6.79 3.19 8.47
C GLY A 172 6.31 1.74 8.31
N THR A 173 6.97 0.94 7.46
CA THR A 173 6.63 -0.49 7.29
C THR A 173 6.84 -1.29 8.57
N LEU A 174 7.93 -1.04 9.31
CA LEU A 174 8.18 -1.68 10.60
C LEU A 174 7.10 -1.30 11.62
N LEU A 175 6.70 -0.04 11.70
CA LEU A 175 5.63 0.41 12.60
C LEU A 175 4.29 -0.24 12.25
N SER A 176 3.96 -0.36 10.94
CA SER A 176 2.76 -1.06 10.48
C SER A 176 2.78 -2.54 10.88
N ALA A 177 3.92 -3.21 10.71
CA ALA A 177 4.06 -4.63 11.04
C ALA A 177 3.93 -4.90 12.55
N VAL A 178 4.40 -3.97 13.40
CA VAL A 178 4.43 -4.15 14.86
C VAL A 178 3.14 -3.67 15.53
N ASN A 179 2.54 -2.56 15.06
CA ASN A 179 1.39 -1.91 15.69
C ASN A 179 0.09 -1.98 14.87
N GLY A 180 0.12 -2.56 13.67
CA GLY A 180 -1.06 -2.68 12.82
C GLY A 180 -1.91 -3.89 13.15
N PHE A 181 -3.23 -3.83 12.86
CA PHE A 181 -4.10 -4.99 12.83
C PHE A 181 -5.07 -4.93 11.64
N LYS A 182 -5.56 -6.11 11.26
CA LYS A 182 -6.61 -6.30 10.27
C LYS A 182 -7.65 -7.27 10.84
N ALA A 183 -8.90 -6.88 10.81
CA ALA A 183 -10.04 -7.72 11.19
C ALA A 183 -11.10 -7.69 10.09
N GLU A 184 -11.89 -8.74 9.98
CA GLU A 184 -13.01 -8.82 9.06
C GLU A 184 -14.26 -9.28 9.82
N GLU A 185 -15.36 -8.52 9.69
CA GLU A 185 -16.61 -8.77 10.40
C GLU A 185 -17.74 -8.80 9.39
N ILE A 186 -18.63 -9.79 9.53
CA ILE A 186 -19.89 -9.86 8.79
C ILE A 186 -21.00 -9.53 9.78
N ILE A 187 -21.65 -8.38 9.61
CA ILE A 187 -22.57 -7.82 10.57
C ILE A 187 -23.96 -7.70 9.96
N PRO A 188 -24.98 -8.27 10.59
CA PRO A 188 -26.37 -8.05 10.22
C PRO A 188 -26.77 -6.57 10.33
N LYS A 189 -27.69 -6.16 9.44
CA LYS A 189 -28.36 -4.87 9.55
C LYS A 189 -29.00 -4.70 10.94
N THR A 190 -28.89 -3.50 11.53
CA THR A 190 -29.38 -3.08 12.85
C THR A 190 -28.64 -3.64 14.06
N GLU A 191 -27.61 -4.46 13.88
CA GLU A 191 -26.88 -5.05 15.00
C GLU A 191 -25.65 -4.24 15.44
N THR A 192 -25.31 -4.40 16.72
CA THR A 192 -24.09 -3.87 17.30
C THR A 192 -23.00 -4.94 17.26
N PHE A 193 -21.76 -4.50 17.02
CA PHE A 193 -20.63 -5.40 16.93
C PHE A 193 -19.39 -4.83 17.65
N HIS A 194 -18.50 -5.74 18.00
CA HIS A 194 -17.15 -5.48 18.47
C HIS A 194 -16.16 -6.13 17.51
N ILE A 195 -14.91 -5.69 17.54
CA ILE A 195 -13.84 -6.30 16.74
C ILE A 195 -13.48 -7.65 17.38
N GLN A 196 -13.82 -8.76 16.75
CA GLN A 196 -13.63 -10.13 17.24
C GLN A 196 -12.80 -10.98 16.28
N ASN A 197 -13.14 -10.97 14.99
CA ASN A 197 -12.48 -11.78 13.99
C ASN A 197 -11.22 -11.08 13.45
N VAL A 198 -10.16 -11.09 14.28
CA VAL A 198 -8.88 -10.50 13.95
C VAL A 198 -8.07 -11.48 13.12
N LEU A 199 -7.87 -11.19 11.83
CA LEU A 199 -7.06 -12.01 10.94
C LEU A 199 -5.58 -11.88 11.27
N THR A 200 -5.13 -10.64 11.53
CA THR A 200 -3.73 -10.37 11.82
C THR A 200 -3.58 -9.22 12.79
N ASN A 201 -2.59 -9.33 13.66
CA ASN A 201 -2.18 -8.27 14.56
C ASN A 201 -0.67 -8.22 14.70
N GLY A 202 -0.14 -7.03 14.91
CA GLY A 202 1.26 -6.84 15.28
C GLY A 202 1.52 -7.19 16.74
N ASN A 203 2.77 -7.52 17.07
CA ASN A 203 3.15 -7.99 18.42
C ASN A 203 2.93 -6.98 19.54
N LEU A 204 2.89 -5.68 19.23
CA LEU A 204 2.65 -4.59 20.19
C LEU A 204 1.26 -3.96 20.03
N THR A 205 0.40 -4.54 19.19
CA THR A 205 -0.93 -3.99 18.93
C THR A 205 -1.86 -4.27 20.10
N SER A 206 -2.52 -3.25 20.61
CA SER A 206 -3.69 -3.38 21.48
C SER A 206 -4.96 -3.17 20.64
N ILE A 207 -5.80 -4.21 20.53
CA ILE A 207 -7.07 -4.12 19.81
C ILE A 207 -7.99 -3.21 20.63
N PRO A 208 -8.48 -2.10 20.06
CA PRO A 208 -9.32 -1.16 20.82
C PRO A 208 -10.69 -1.79 21.11
N LYS A 209 -11.15 -1.65 22.35
CA LYS A 209 -12.49 -2.03 22.77
C LYS A 209 -13.49 -1.00 22.25
N LEU A 210 -13.85 -1.11 21.00
CA LEU A 210 -14.76 -0.20 20.31
C LEU A 210 -16.08 -0.93 20.03
N SER A 211 -17.20 -0.32 20.40
CA SER A 211 -18.54 -0.78 20.01
C SER A 211 -18.99 0.01 18.80
N SER A 212 -19.54 -0.67 17.83
CA SER A 212 -20.07 -0.04 16.63
C SER A 212 -21.41 -0.68 16.27
N ARG A 213 -22.27 0.03 15.53
CA ARG A 213 -23.56 -0.47 15.08
C ARG A 213 -23.71 -0.21 13.58
N VAL A 214 -24.19 -1.20 12.87
CA VAL A 214 -24.69 -1.04 11.51
C VAL A 214 -26.14 -0.60 11.60
N ASN A 215 -26.43 0.67 11.32
CA ASN A 215 -27.80 1.19 11.36
C ASN A 215 -28.62 0.71 10.20
N ASP A 216 -28.05 0.74 9.00
CA ASP A 216 -28.69 0.30 7.78
C ASP A 216 -27.69 -0.21 6.74
N PHE A 217 -28.17 -1.04 5.82
CA PHE A 217 -27.42 -1.51 4.64
C PHE A 217 -28.37 -1.56 3.44
N TRP A 218 -27.95 -0.97 2.31
CA TRP A 218 -28.72 -1.01 1.07
C TRP A 218 -27.82 -1.07 -0.16
N ILE A 219 -28.41 -1.51 -1.26
CA ILE A 219 -27.73 -1.67 -2.56
C ILE A 219 -28.47 -0.83 -3.59
N ASN A 220 -27.73 -0.06 -4.35
CA ASN A 220 -28.24 0.63 -5.53
C ASN A 220 -27.95 -0.21 -6.77
N TYR A 221 -28.97 -0.44 -7.58
CA TYR A 221 -28.88 -1.18 -8.83
C TYR A 221 -28.96 -0.26 -10.05
N ASN A 222 -28.37 -0.70 -11.16
CA ASN A 222 -28.53 -0.09 -12.46
C ASN A 222 -29.87 -0.52 -13.09
N PRO A 223 -30.38 0.14 -14.16
CA PRO A 223 -31.57 -0.28 -14.88
C PRO A 223 -31.52 -1.73 -15.43
N GLN A 224 -30.31 -2.28 -15.56
CA GLN A 224 -30.05 -3.67 -15.98
C GLN A 224 -29.99 -4.66 -14.80
N ASN A 225 -30.42 -4.27 -13.60
CA ASN A 225 -30.36 -5.04 -12.35
C ASN A 225 -28.95 -5.46 -11.89
N ASN A 226 -27.90 -4.83 -12.42
CA ASN A 226 -26.56 -5.01 -11.92
C ASN A 226 -26.29 -4.07 -10.74
N ILE A 227 -25.50 -4.53 -9.77
CA ILE A 227 -25.12 -3.73 -8.60
C ILE A 227 -24.28 -2.53 -9.07
N LYS A 228 -24.76 -1.31 -8.80
CA LYS A 228 -24.00 -0.09 -9.02
C LYS A 228 -23.11 0.24 -7.84
N GLN A 229 -23.64 0.16 -6.63
CA GLN A 229 -22.93 0.43 -5.39
C GLN A 229 -23.72 -0.10 -4.20
N PHE A 230 -23.03 -0.46 -3.13
CA PHE A 230 -23.63 -0.83 -1.85
C PHE A 230 -23.13 0.07 -0.73
N TYR A 231 -24.00 0.33 0.23
CA TYR A 231 -23.81 1.34 1.28
C TYR A 231 -24.10 0.72 2.64
N SER A 232 -23.30 1.13 3.65
CA SER A 232 -23.57 0.83 5.05
C SER A 232 -23.56 2.11 5.88
N ASP A 233 -24.59 2.31 6.68
CA ASP A 233 -24.64 3.39 7.65
C ASP A 233 -24.15 2.88 9.00
N ILE A 234 -23.02 3.39 9.45
CA ILE A 234 -22.32 2.91 10.64
C ILE A 234 -22.23 3.99 11.69
N SER A 235 -22.61 3.63 12.92
CA SER A 235 -22.43 4.44 14.13
C SER A 235 -21.35 3.85 15.04
N ILE A 236 -20.48 4.70 15.56
CA ILE A 236 -19.51 4.34 16.58
C ILE A 236 -20.09 4.77 17.94
N ILE A 237 -20.11 3.85 18.88
CA ILE A 237 -20.77 3.97 20.17
C ILE A 237 -19.71 3.98 21.28
N ASN A 238 -19.82 4.88 22.24
CA ASN A 238 -18.94 4.92 23.42
C ASN A 238 -19.41 3.93 24.50
N ALA A 239 -18.62 3.81 25.59
CA ALA A 239 -18.95 2.95 26.73
C ALA A 239 -20.29 3.27 27.41
N ASN A 240 -20.81 4.49 27.24
CA ASN A 240 -22.10 4.94 27.79
C ASN A 240 -23.26 4.72 26.79
N ALA A 241 -23.10 3.86 25.79
CA ALA A 241 -24.06 3.59 24.73
C ALA A 241 -24.48 4.84 23.90
N LYS A 242 -23.73 5.94 23.98
CA LYS A 242 -24.00 7.15 23.20
C LYS A 242 -23.25 7.10 21.87
N GLU A 243 -23.95 7.44 20.79
CA GLU A 243 -23.35 7.62 19.48
C GLU A 243 -22.38 8.81 19.48
N VAL A 244 -21.13 8.56 19.11
CA VAL A 244 -20.05 9.58 19.07
C VAL A 244 -19.66 9.96 17.64
N TYR A 245 -19.92 9.07 16.69
CA TYR A 245 -19.64 9.31 15.28
C TYR A 245 -20.55 8.47 14.40
N ARG A 246 -21.05 9.01 13.30
CA ARG A 246 -21.87 8.29 12.31
C ARG A 246 -21.48 8.71 10.90
N LYS A 247 -21.39 7.76 10.00
CA LYS A 247 -21.13 8.00 8.59
C LYS A 247 -21.64 6.86 7.75
N THR A 248 -22.24 7.18 6.60
CA THR A 248 -22.52 6.21 5.54
C THR A 248 -21.22 5.95 4.76
N ILE A 249 -20.85 4.68 4.67
CA ILE A 249 -19.68 4.21 3.91
C ILE A 249 -20.12 3.45 2.67
N PHE A 250 -19.23 3.40 1.70
CA PHE A 250 -19.35 2.63 0.47
C PHE A 250 -17.94 2.24 -0.01
N VAL A 251 -17.83 1.46 -1.09
CA VAL A 251 -16.54 1.04 -1.64
C VAL A 251 -15.66 2.26 -1.93
N ASN A 252 -14.42 2.25 -1.46
CA ASN A 252 -13.44 3.33 -1.54
C ASN A 252 -13.76 4.60 -0.72
N SER A 253 -14.76 4.57 0.17
CA SER A 253 -15.08 5.68 1.08
C SER A 253 -15.22 5.21 2.52
N PRO A 254 -14.12 4.87 3.20
CA PRO A 254 -14.14 4.34 4.56
C PRO A 254 -14.49 5.40 5.61
N ILE A 255 -14.83 4.94 6.81
CA ILE A 255 -14.75 5.72 8.05
C ILE A 255 -13.32 5.66 8.57
N ASN A 256 -12.79 6.81 9.00
CA ASN A 256 -11.61 6.85 9.86
C ASN A 256 -12.04 7.38 11.23
N TYR A 257 -11.82 6.60 12.26
CA TYR A 257 -12.05 7.01 13.64
C TYR A 257 -10.87 6.63 14.52
N LYS A 258 -10.19 7.63 15.07
CA LYS A 258 -8.98 7.47 15.92
C LYS A 258 -7.90 6.57 15.29
N GLY A 259 -7.69 6.68 13.99
CA GLY A 259 -6.70 5.89 13.23
C GLY A 259 -7.18 4.49 12.82
N ILE A 260 -8.40 4.11 13.18
CA ILE A 260 -9.04 2.87 12.72
C ILE A 260 -9.89 3.18 11.50
N ASN A 261 -9.68 2.42 10.43
CA ASN A 261 -10.45 2.54 9.20
C ASN A 261 -11.41 1.36 9.07
N PHE A 262 -12.67 1.67 8.75
CA PHE A 262 -13.71 0.69 8.43
C PHE A 262 -14.01 0.77 6.94
N TYR A 263 -13.68 -0.29 6.22
CA TYR A 263 -13.89 -0.42 4.78
C TYR A 263 -15.08 -1.32 4.51
N GLN A 264 -15.92 -0.92 3.58
CA GLN A 264 -16.96 -1.77 3.01
C GLN A 264 -16.32 -2.74 2.02
N THR A 265 -16.41 -4.07 2.26
CA THR A 265 -15.74 -5.09 1.43
C THR A 265 -16.69 -6.07 0.79
N ASP A 266 -17.69 -6.56 1.52
CA ASP A 266 -18.62 -7.58 1.03
C ASP A 266 -20.01 -7.37 1.60
N TRP A 267 -20.95 -8.21 1.18
CA TRP A 267 -22.31 -8.27 1.69
C TRP A 267 -22.89 -9.67 1.48
N ASN A 268 -23.87 -10.01 2.29
CA ASN A 268 -24.57 -11.29 2.19
C ASN A 268 -26.04 -11.13 2.59
N LEU A 269 -26.91 -12.08 2.15
CA LEU A 269 -28.25 -12.23 2.65
C LEU A 269 -28.26 -13.35 3.69
N ILE A 270 -28.90 -13.13 4.83
CA ILE A 270 -28.85 -14.04 5.98
C ILE A 270 -30.16 -14.79 6.14
N GLY A 271 -31.28 -14.12 5.90
CA GLY A 271 -32.58 -14.72 6.15
C GLY A 271 -33.73 -13.92 5.60
N LEU A 272 -34.91 -14.52 5.68
CA LEU A 272 -36.19 -13.92 5.33
C LEU A 272 -37.06 -13.83 6.57
N ARG A 273 -37.73 -12.69 6.76
CA ARG A 273 -38.82 -12.54 7.71
C ARG A 273 -40.14 -12.75 6.99
N ILE A 274 -40.84 -13.80 7.37
CA ILE A 274 -42.09 -14.22 6.70
C ILE A 274 -43.19 -14.37 7.74
N GLN A 275 -44.37 -13.90 7.40
CA GLN A 275 -45.60 -14.13 8.14
C GLN A 275 -46.43 -15.16 7.42
N VAL A 276 -46.81 -16.23 8.13
CA VAL A 276 -47.68 -17.30 7.61
C VAL A 276 -49.07 -17.15 8.18
N LYS A 277 -50.10 -17.06 7.33
CA LYS A 277 -51.53 -17.05 7.77
C LYS A 277 -51.87 -16.09 8.92
N ARG A 278 -51.36 -14.87 8.95
CA ARG A 278 -51.51 -13.92 10.05
C ARG A 278 -50.98 -14.43 11.41
N SER A 279 -50.08 -15.43 11.39
CA SER A 279 -49.35 -15.89 12.58
C SER A 279 -48.24 -14.92 12.98
N GLN A 280 -47.44 -15.34 13.93
CA GLN A 280 -46.21 -14.62 14.29
C GLN A 280 -45.26 -14.56 13.09
N ILE A 281 -44.45 -13.49 13.04
CA ILE A 281 -43.39 -13.35 12.05
C ILE A 281 -42.28 -14.34 12.40
N LEU A 282 -41.97 -15.22 11.46
CA LEU A 282 -40.91 -16.22 11.59
C LEU A 282 -39.70 -15.79 10.74
N GLN A 283 -38.51 -16.17 11.20
CA GLN A 283 -37.28 -15.91 10.47
C GLN A 283 -36.72 -17.22 9.93
N TYR A 284 -36.52 -17.29 8.62
CA TYR A 284 -35.98 -18.44 7.92
C TYR A 284 -34.59 -18.12 7.39
N PRO A 285 -33.58 -19.00 7.57
CA PRO A 285 -32.23 -18.79 7.07
C PRO A 285 -32.18 -18.83 5.55
N LEU A 286 -31.28 -18.02 4.97
CA LEU A 286 -30.92 -18.07 3.56
C LEU A 286 -29.56 -18.78 3.43
N ILE A 287 -29.53 -19.82 2.61
CA ILE A 287 -28.31 -20.55 2.27
C ILE A 287 -27.83 -20.03 0.93
N ASN A 288 -26.54 -19.63 0.88
CA ASN A 288 -25.91 -19.18 -0.35
C ASN A 288 -25.62 -20.39 -1.25
N PHE A 289 -26.20 -20.39 -2.44
CA PHE A 289 -25.91 -21.37 -3.47
C PHE A 289 -24.95 -20.74 -4.48
N LEU A 290 -23.68 -21.10 -4.37
CA LEU A 290 -22.63 -20.65 -5.29
C LEU A 290 -22.79 -21.36 -6.64
N ASN A 291 -23.42 -20.69 -7.60
CA ASN A 291 -23.25 -21.04 -9.01
C ASN A 291 -22.20 -20.13 -9.63
N ASN A 292 -21.32 -20.66 -10.49
CA ASN A 292 -20.12 -20.01 -11.02
C ASN A 292 -20.32 -18.61 -11.64
N GLN A 293 -21.53 -18.09 -11.74
CA GLN A 293 -21.84 -16.82 -12.40
C GLN A 293 -22.73 -15.85 -11.61
N SER A 294 -23.43 -16.27 -10.54
CA SER A 294 -24.30 -15.40 -9.75
C SER A 294 -24.44 -15.88 -8.32
N LYS A 295 -24.50 -14.93 -7.38
CA LYS A 295 -24.87 -15.22 -5.99
C LYS A 295 -26.39 -15.48 -5.97
N LEU A 296 -26.81 -16.66 -5.55
CA LEU A 296 -28.21 -17.08 -5.37
C LEU A 296 -28.37 -17.50 -3.92
N TRP A 297 -29.49 -17.13 -3.32
CA TRP A 297 -29.83 -17.54 -1.96
C TRP A 297 -31.14 -18.30 -1.96
N ILE A 298 -31.17 -19.41 -1.21
CA ILE A 298 -32.31 -20.31 -1.13
C ILE A 298 -32.71 -20.42 0.32
N SER A 299 -34.05 -20.36 0.57
CA SER A 299 -34.67 -20.67 1.85
C SER A 299 -35.69 -21.74 1.68
N TRP A 300 -35.72 -22.70 2.59
CA TRP A 300 -36.76 -23.72 2.68
C TRP A 300 -37.75 -23.36 3.79
N ILE A 301 -39.03 -23.30 3.45
CA ILE A 301 -40.15 -23.02 4.38
C ILE A 301 -40.99 -24.25 4.48
N PRO A 302 -40.94 -25.02 5.59
CA PRO A 302 -41.75 -26.20 5.77
C PRO A 302 -43.22 -25.82 5.98
N ILE A 303 -44.12 -26.58 5.37
CA ILE A 303 -45.58 -26.45 5.51
C ILE A 303 -46.10 -27.47 6.53
N ASP A 304 -45.44 -28.62 6.61
CA ASP A 304 -45.81 -29.75 7.45
C ASP A 304 -44.80 -30.00 8.54
N GLU A 305 -45.24 -30.53 9.69
CA GLU A 305 -44.35 -30.89 10.83
C GLU A 305 -43.34 -32.00 10.45
N SER A 306 -43.67 -32.82 9.44
CA SER A 306 -42.75 -33.84 8.92
C SER A 306 -41.56 -33.29 8.11
N LEU A 307 -41.52 -31.98 7.82
CA LEU A 307 -40.53 -31.28 6.99
C LEU A 307 -40.42 -31.77 5.53
N ASN A 308 -41.30 -32.68 5.11
CA ASN A 308 -41.26 -33.26 3.76
C ASN A 308 -41.95 -32.39 2.71
N LYS A 309 -42.95 -31.58 3.14
CA LYS A 309 -43.66 -30.64 2.28
C LYS A 309 -43.23 -29.21 2.63
N GLY A 310 -42.96 -28.41 1.63
CA GLY A 310 -42.57 -27.06 1.85
C GLY A 310 -42.44 -26.25 0.57
N ILE A 311 -42.10 -24.99 0.73
CA ILE A 311 -41.92 -24.04 -0.34
C ILE A 311 -40.44 -23.60 -0.35
N ILE A 312 -39.87 -23.53 -1.55
CA ILE A 312 -38.54 -23.01 -1.77
C ILE A 312 -38.66 -21.54 -2.20
N ILE A 313 -38.01 -20.64 -1.47
CA ILE A 313 -37.89 -19.25 -1.87
C ILE A 313 -36.47 -18.99 -2.37
N LEU A 314 -36.35 -18.50 -3.60
CA LEU A 314 -35.12 -18.14 -4.25
C LEU A 314 -34.99 -16.61 -4.31
N VAL A 315 -33.89 -16.08 -3.82
CA VAL A 315 -33.59 -14.63 -3.76
C VAL A 315 -32.33 -14.35 -4.56
N ASN A 316 -32.44 -13.43 -5.52
CA ASN A 316 -31.32 -13.04 -6.39
C ASN A 316 -30.72 -11.70 -6.00
N ASN A 317 -31.48 -10.82 -5.37
CA ASN A 317 -31.07 -9.45 -5.03
C ASN A 317 -31.83 -8.92 -3.80
N LEU A 318 -31.51 -7.72 -3.37
CA LEU A 318 -32.13 -7.05 -2.22
C LEU A 318 -33.31 -6.12 -2.63
N GLN A 319 -33.79 -6.21 -3.87
CA GLN A 319 -34.88 -5.34 -4.35
C GLN A 319 -36.28 -5.74 -3.83
N GLY A 320 -36.38 -6.89 -3.16
CA GLY A 320 -37.62 -7.35 -2.59
C GLY A 320 -38.41 -8.32 -3.49
N TYR A 321 -37.82 -8.77 -4.59
CA TYR A 321 -38.39 -9.76 -5.48
C TYR A 321 -37.83 -11.14 -5.20
N CYS A 322 -38.69 -12.12 -4.92
CA CYS A 322 -38.30 -13.49 -4.68
C CYS A 322 -39.09 -14.41 -5.61
N SER A 323 -38.50 -15.49 -6.07
CA SER A 323 -39.16 -16.53 -6.85
C SER A 323 -39.55 -17.69 -5.94
N VAL A 324 -40.77 -18.15 -6.04
CA VAL A 324 -41.34 -19.21 -5.19
C VAL A 324 -41.52 -20.50 -6.01
N TYR A 325 -41.05 -21.61 -5.45
CA TYR A 325 -41.12 -22.94 -6.04
C TYR A 325 -41.72 -23.92 -5.03
N ASN A 326 -42.37 -24.99 -5.53
CA ASN A 326 -42.81 -26.08 -4.69
C ASN A 326 -41.66 -27.07 -4.37
N GLU A 327 -41.99 -28.13 -3.61
CA GLU A 327 -41.04 -29.21 -3.24
C GLU A 327 -40.46 -29.97 -4.46
N TYR A 328 -41.14 -29.95 -5.60
CA TYR A 328 -40.72 -30.56 -6.86
C TYR A 328 -39.97 -29.60 -7.78
N SER A 329 -39.54 -28.44 -7.27
CA SER A 329 -38.88 -27.38 -8.03
C SER A 329 -39.71 -26.77 -9.17
N GLN A 330 -41.03 -26.87 -9.11
CA GLN A 330 -41.94 -26.24 -10.07
C GLN A 330 -42.19 -24.78 -9.65
N PHE A 331 -42.07 -23.85 -10.59
CA PHE A 331 -42.29 -22.43 -10.34
C PHE A 331 -43.75 -22.14 -10.04
N LEU A 332 -44.02 -21.56 -8.88
CA LEU A 332 -45.34 -21.16 -8.43
C LEU A 332 -45.70 -19.72 -8.74
N GLY A 333 -44.71 -18.82 -8.70
CA GLY A 333 -44.90 -17.40 -8.95
C GLY A 333 -43.81 -16.56 -8.28
N ASN A 334 -43.95 -15.24 -8.36
CA ASN A 334 -43.11 -14.28 -7.69
C ASN A 334 -43.76 -13.78 -6.40
N LEU A 335 -42.94 -13.41 -5.42
CA LEU A 335 -43.35 -12.83 -4.15
C LEU A 335 -42.62 -11.51 -3.99
N GLU A 336 -43.34 -10.44 -3.76
CA GLU A 336 -42.80 -9.11 -3.51
C GLU A 336 -42.85 -8.74 -2.03
N LEU A 337 -42.09 -7.74 -1.64
CA LEU A 337 -42.04 -7.26 -0.26
C LEU A 337 -43.43 -6.71 0.14
N ASN A 338 -43.93 -7.12 1.31
CA ASN A 338 -45.28 -6.83 1.84
C ASN A 338 -46.46 -7.34 0.99
N GLU A 339 -46.20 -8.18 0.02
CA GLU A 339 -47.25 -8.88 -0.71
C GLU A 339 -47.56 -10.25 -0.11
N SER A 340 -48.87 -10.69 -0.19
CA SER A 340 -49.28 -12.02 0.21
C SER A 340 -49.31 -12.95 -0.98
N PHE A 341 -48.67 -14.10 -0.86
CA PHE A 341 -48.71 -15.18 -1.83
C PHE A 341 -49.72 -16.25 -1.37
N GLU A 342 -50.83 -16.47 -2.13
CA GLU A 342 -51.97 -17.23 -1.65
C GLU A 342 -52.15 -18.63 -2.29
N LYS A 343 -51.21 -19.08 -3.15
CA LYS A 343 -51.44 -20.31 -3.94
C LYS A 343 -51.46 -21.62 -3.13
N GLU A 344 -50.39 -21.93 -2.40
CA GLU A 344 -50.27 -23.16 -1.61
C GLU A 344 -50.29 -22.88 -0.11
N LEU A 345 -49.72 -21.80 0.29
CA LEU A 345 -49.70 -21.29 1.66
C LEU A 345 -49.80 -19.78 1.64
N PRO A 346 -50.70 -19.14 2.38
CA PRO A 346 -50.72 -17.69 2.49
C PRO A 346 -49.51 -17.21 3.29
N ILE A 347 -48.46 -16.77 2.58
CA ILE A 347 -47.23 -16.21 3.12
C ILE A 347 -47.10 -14.77 2.70
N THR A 348 -46.60 -13.94 3.60
CA THR A 348 -46.26 -12.53 3.34
C THR A 348 -44.81 -12.31 3.65
N LEU A 349 -44.05 -11.79 2.68
CA LEU A 349 -42.65 -11.42 2.87
C LEU A 349 -42.60 -10.07 3.54
N ILE A 350 -42.09 -10.03 4.78
CA ILE A 350 -41.99 -8.80 5.58
C ILE A 350 -40.68 -8.09 5.36
N ASP A 351 -39.57 -8.84 5.34
CA ASP A 351 -38.24 -8.26 5.19
C ASP A 351 -37.22 -9.29 4.68
N ILE A 352 -36.19 -8.81 4.01
CA ILE A 352 -35.01 -9.58 3.62
C ILE A 352 -33.84 -9.13 4.49
N LEU A 353 -33.35 -10.02 5.33
CA LEU A 353 -32.24 -9.73 6.24
C LEU A 353 -30.93 -9.78 5.50
N SER A 354 -30.27 -8.65 5.45
CA SER A 354 -28.95 -8.49 4.85
C SER A 354 -27.86 -8.30 5.91
N SER A 355 -26.64 -8.62 5.55
CA SER A 355 -25.43 -8.33 6.32
C SER A 355 -24.43 -7.59 5.47
N THR A 356 -23.64 -6.79 6.12
CA THR A 356 -22.50 -6.09 5.53
C THR A 356 -21.19 -6.72 5.96
N GLY A 357 -20.26 -6.90 5.03
CA GLY A 357 -18.89 -7.29 5.31
C GLY A 357 -18.01 -6.06 5.47
N LEU A 358 -17.40 -5.92 6.64
CA LEU A 358 -16.52 -4.83 6.98
C LEU A 358 -15.09 -5.33 7.21
N GLN A 359 -14.12 -4.69 6.57
CA GLN A 359 -12.72 -4.83 6.92
C GLN A 359 -12.31 -3.68 7.83
N ILE A 360 -11.83 -4.00 9.01
CA ILE A 360 -11.41 -3.03 10.02
C ILE A 360 -9.89 -3.08 10.12
N LYS A 361 -9.25 -1.95 9.83
CA LYS A 361 -7.80 -1.88 9.76
C LYS A 361 -7.25 -0.69 10.54
N MET A 362 -6.21 -0.93 11.32
CA MET A 362 -5.37 0.11 11.89
C MET A 362 -3.95 -0.02 11.33
N ASP A 363 -3.39 1.08 10.83
CA ASP A 363 -2.07 1.11 10.24
C ASP A 363 -1.36 2.40 10.67
N SER A 364 -0.56 2.30 11.73
CA SER A 364 0.13 3.45 12.32
C SER A 364 1.32 3.95 11.50
N GLY A 365 1.84 3.16 10.58
CA GLY A 365 3.00 3.50 9.75
C GLY A 365 2.66 4.21 8.45
N ILE A 366 1.40 4.21 8.02
CA ILE A 366 0.98 4.68 6.69
C ILE A 366 1.36 6.15 6.43
N THR A 367 1.28 7.00 7.45
CA THR A 367 1.66 8.43 7.34
C THR A 367 3.14 8.60 7.05
N LEU A 368 4.00 7.81 7.71
CA LEU A 368 5.45 7.83 7.46
C LEU A 368 5.77 7.30 6.07
N ILE A 369 5.08 6.26 5.61
CA ILE A 369 5.25 5.68 4.29
C ILE A 369 4.92 6.73 3.21
N TYR A 370 3.77 7.40 3.29
CA TYR A 370 3.39 8.41 2.32
C TYR A 370 4.31 9.63 2.33
N THR A 371 4.72 10.11 3.51
CA THR A 371 5.70 11.20 3.59
C THR A 371 7.06 10.78 3.03
N GLY A 372 7.48 9.55 3.28
CA GLY A 372 8.69 8.97 2.69
C GLY A 372 8.63 8.92 1.17
N PHE A 373 7.53 8.46 0.58
CA PHE A 373 7.33 8.45 -0.88
C PHE A 373 7.32 9.87 -1.47
N LEU A 374 6.67 10.83 -0.81
CA LEU A 374 6.69 12.23 -1.25
C LEU A 374 8.13 12.77 -1.35
N PHE A 375 8.92 12.60 -0.29
CA PHE A 375 10.32 13.02 -0.31
C PHE A 375 11.16 12.24 -1.32
N LEU A 376 10.87 10.95 -1.53
CA LEU A 376 11.56 10.12 -2.52
C LEU A 376 11.36 10.67 -3.94
N ILE A 377 10.13 10.96 -4.34
CA ILE A 377 9.81 11.48 -5.67
C ILE A 377 10.49 12.85 -5.89
N LEU A 378 10.39 13.75 -4.91
CA LEU A 378 11.01 15.07 -5.00
C LEU A 378 12.54 14.96 -5.06
N SER A 379 13.15 14.08 -4.26
CA SER A 379 14.60 13.94 -4.19
C SER A 379 15.20 13.27 -5.43
N ILE A 380 14.49 12.33 -6.05
CA ILE A 380 14.91 11.76 -7.35
C ILE A 380 14.99 12.86 -8.39
N SER A 381 13.97 13.72 -8.51
CA SER A 381 14.00 14.85 -9.45
C SER A 381 15.19 15.79 -9.21
N ILE A 382 15.51 16.08 -7.95
CA ILE A 382 16.67 16.91 -7.57
C ILE A 382 17.98 16.19 -7.92
N SER A 383 18.05 14.87 -7.78
CA SER A 383 19.28 14.08 -8.03
C SER A 383 19.71 14.09 -9.51
N TYR A 384 18.80 14.38 -10.44
CA TYR A 384 19.14 14.55 -11.86
C TYR A 384 19.85 15.86 -12.17
N ILE A 385 19.89 16.82 -11.22
CA ILE A 385 20.66 18.05 -11.40
C ILE A 385 22.15 17.71 -11.40
N THR A 386 22.78 17.91 -12.53
CA THR A 386 24.20 17.59 -12.71
C THR A 386 25.07 18.57 -11.95
N TYR A 387 26.00 18.02 -11.13
CA TYR A 387 27.00 18.81 -10.42
C TYR A 387 28.27 18.95 -11.25
N SER A 388 28.63 20.17 -11.64
CA SER A 388 29.79 20.48 -12.44
C SER A 388 30.75 21.44 -11.73
N GLN A 389 32.06 21.26 -11.97
CA GLN A 389 33.11 22.07 -11.42
C GLN A 389 34.05 22.52 -12.53
N ILE A 390 34.47 23.79 -12.51
CA ILE A 390 35.40 24.41 -13.44
C ILE A 390 36.53 25.04 -12.64
N TRP A 391 37.74 24.75 -13.05
CA TRP A 391 38.99 25.41 -12.55
C TRP A 391 39.59 26.18 -13.67
N VAL A 392 40.08 27.38 -13.37
CA VAL A 392 40.82 28.22 -14.33
C VAL A 392 42.04 28.83 -13.65
N ILE A 393 43.18 28.73 -14.29
CA ILE A 393 44.42 29.44 -13.90
C ILE A 393 44.89 30.30 -15.08
N ARG A 394 45.18 31.56 -14.80
CA ARG A 394 45.85 32.46 -15.72
C ARG A 394 47.35 32.56 -15.36
N ASP A 395 48.20 32.08 -16.27
CA ASP A 395 49.67 32.21 -16.16
C ASP A 395 50.19 32.96 -17.39
N LYS A 396 50.65 34.23 -17.18
CA LYS A 396 51.09 35.14 -18.26
C LYS A 396 50.11 35.18 -19.43
N ASN A 397 50.46 34.63 -20.60
CA ASN A 397 49.63 34.55 -21.81
C ASN A 397 48.91 33.23 -22.01
N LYS A 398 48.95 32.33 -21.00
CA LYS A 398 48.32 31.02 -21.05
C LYS A 398 47.18 30.96 -20.03
N ILE A 399 46.07 30.36 -20.42
CA ILE A 399 44.93 30.07 -19.54
C ILE A 399 44.70 28.55 -19.55
N PHE A 400 44.84 27.95 -18.39
CA PHE A 400 44.54 26.54 -18.18
C PHE A 400 43.10 26.45 -17.66
N ILE A 401 42.24 25.63 -18.31
CA ILE A 401 40.86 25.37 -17.94
C ILE A 401 40.73 23.89 -17.72
N GLY A 402 40.16 23.50 -16.59
CA GLY A 402 39.84 22.12 -16.27
C GLY A 402 38.34 21.98 -15.90
N VAL A 403 37.68 20.98 -16.43
CA VAL A 403 36.28 20.73 -16.16
C VAL A 403 36.11 19.27 -15.70
N ARG A 404 35.35 19.05 -14.65
CA ARG A 404 35.16 17.70 -14.13
C ARG A 404 34.09 16.92 -14.90
N GLN A 405 33.19 17.57 -15.63
CA GLN A 405 32.08 16.93 -16.38
C GLN A 405 32.30 17.07 -17.88
N HIS A 406 32.08 15.96 -18.64
CA HIS A 406 32.45 15.89 -20.06
C HIS A 406 31.52 16.73 -20.95
N GLU A 407 30.20 16.68 -20.73
CA GLU A 407 29.22 17.43 -21.53
C GLU A 407 29.42 18.95 -21.47
N GLU A 408 29.65 19.47 -20.26
CA GLU A 408 29.92 20.90 -20.08
C GLU A 408 31.27 21.32 -20.64
N PHE A 409 32.22 20.39 -20.70
CA PHE A 409 33.51 20.61 -21.36
C PHE A 409 33.34 20.83 -22.87
N LEU A 410 32.52 20.03 -23.54
CA LEU A 410 32.21 20.19 -24.96
C LEU A 410 31.52 21.54 -25.22
N ASN A 411 30.55 21.91 -24.41
CA ASN A 411 29.82 23.18 -24.51
C ASN A 411 30.75 24.40 -24.34
N LEU A 412 31.70 24.33 -23.42
CA LEU A 412 32.74 25.37 -23.26
C LEU A 412 33.70 25.39 -24.45
N LYS A 413 34.10 24.23 -24.98
CA LYS A 413 35.02 24.12 -26.11
C LYS A 413 34.41 24.65 -27.41
N LEU A 414 33.15 24.37 -27.69
CA LEU A 414 32.43 24.84 -28.87
C LEU A 414 32.16 26.34 -28.86
N ASN A 415 32.19 26.93 -27.69
CA ASN A 415 31.76 28.31 -27.47
C ASN A 415 32.93 29.28 -27.11
N ILE A 416 34.16 28.84 -27.00
CA ILE A 416 35.36 29.64 -26.79
C ILE A 416 36.05 29.94 -28.13
#